data_8a5684aa85aa6216b5c9f4bf8698e762
#
_entry.id   8a5684aa85aa6216b5c9f4bf8698e762
#
_cell.length_a   1.000
_cell.length_b   1.000
_cell.length_c   1.000
_cell.angle_alpha   90.00
_cell.angle_beta   90.00
_cell.angle_gamma   90.00
#
_symmetry.space_group_name_H-M   'P 1'
#
loop_
_entity.id
_entity.type
_entity.pdbx_description
1 polymer ?
#
loop_
_entity_poly.entity_id
_entity_poly.type
_entity_poly.pdbx_seq_one_letter_code
_entity_poly.pdbx_strand_id
1 'polypeptide(L)'
;MTDKNGTGVTVISHDSENRTQVKGYEAAGSYSRDIHYTGASLSQLESLTRVSLHCDQFIKYECNHSLLLWPGNNKKSSFGWWVSRDDDKMTYWGGATENGKCACGMNKTCANPNRGCNCDKNDKEWREDSGLLTDKTKLPVKQLRFGDTGGTGEQGYHTLGKLKCYGIA
;
A
#
# COMPACT_ATOMS: atom_id res chain seq x y z
N MET A 1 21.76 -11.45 -3.17
CA MET A 1 22.18 -10.15 -2.59
C MET A 1 22.25 -10.27 -1.08
N THR A 2 23.01 -9.39 -0.44
CA THR A 2 23.06 -9.29 1.03
C THR A 2 22.70 -7.87 1.46
N ASP A 3 22.15 -7.73 2.66
CA ASP A 3 21.92 -6.42 3.25
C ASP A 3 23.23 -5.86 3.88
N LYS A 4 23.13 -4.69 4.54
CA LYS A 4 24.28 -4.02 5.18
C LYS A 4 24.94 -4.86 6.29
N ASN A 5 24.24 -5.86 6.82
CA ASN A 5 24.71 -6.74 7.88
C ASN A 5 25.17 -8.10 7.36
N GLY A 6 25.26 -8.28 6.05
CA GLY A 6 25.64 -9.55 5.42
C GLY A 6 24.51 -10.59 5.37
N THR A 7 23.28 -10.21 5.71
CA THR A 7 22.09 -11.10 5.62
C THR A 7 21.70 -11.27 4.16
N GLY A 8 21.37 -12.50 3.76
CA GLY A 8 20.86 -12.78 2.41
C GLY A 8 19.54 -12.06 2.15
N VAL A 9 19.43 -11.40 1.01
CA VAL A 9 18.23 -10.67 0.58
C VAL A 9 17.77 -11.20 -0.76
N THR A 10 16.51 -11.64 -0.83
CA THR A 10 15.85 -11.99 -2.09
C THR A 10 14.94 -10.83 -2.49
N VAL A 11 15.11 -10.33 -3.72
CA VAL A 11 14.38 -9.18 -4.25
C VAL A 11 13.58 -9.64 -5.47
N ILE A 12 12.27 -9.45 -5.43
CA ILE A 12 11.36 -9.85 -6.51
C ILE A 12 10.72 -8.61 -7.10
N SER A 13 10.94 -8.41 -8.42
CA SER A 13 10.37 -7.30 -9.19
C SER A 13 8.96 -7.62 -9.67
N HIS A 14 8.22 -6.58 -10.04
CA HIS A 14 6.88 -6.70 -10.60
C HIS A 14 6.61 -5.57 -11.62
N ASP A 15 5.41 -5.58 -12.20
CA ASP A 15 5.00 -4.67 -13.27
C ASP A 15 4.44 -3.32 -12.81
N SER A 16 4.40 -3.06 -11.50
CA SER A 16 3.71 -1.88 -10.93
C SER A 16 4.61 -1.03 -10.04
N GLU A 17 5.93 -1.06 -10.28
CA GLU A 17 6.93 -0.33 -9.48
C GLU A 17 6.97 1.17 -9.80
N ASN A 18 6.56 1.56 -11.02
CA ASN A 18 6.60 2.93 -11.46
C ASN A 18 5.42 3.73 -10.92
N ARG A 19 5.66 5.00 -10.60
CA ARG A 19 4.65 5.96 -10.20
C ARG A 19 3.54 6.03 -11.26
N THR A 20 2.30 5.69 -10.90
CA THR A 20 1.19 5.53 -11.83
C THR A 20 0.00 6.38 -11.39
N GLN A 21 -0.56 7.17 -12.31
CA GLN A 21 -1.68 8.05 -12.03
C GLN A 21 -2.98 7.29 -11.83
N VAL A 22 -3.77 7.73 -10.84
CA VAL A 22 -5.15 7.32 -10.61
C VAL A 22 -6.03 8.57 -10.79
N LYS A 23 -6.90 8.55 -11.80
CA LYS A 23 -7.79 9.67 -12.10
C LYS A 23 -9.05 9.18 -12.83
N GLY A 24 -10.21 9.70 -12.44
CA GLY A 24 -11.48 9.34 -13.07
C GLY A 24 -12.25 8.22 -12.40
N TYR A 25 -11.89 7.85 -11.16
CA TYR A 25 -12.52 6.76 -10.41
C TYR A 25 -13.08 7.29 -9.09
N GLU A 26 -14.40 7.50 -9.01
CA GLU A 26 -15.05 8.10 -7.83
C GLU A 26 -15.40 7.07 -6.75
N ALA A 27 -16.04 5.97 -7.13
CA ALA A 27 -16.50 4.99 -6.16
C ALA A 27 -15.33 4.34 -5.41
N ALA A 28 -15.54 4.00 -4.14
CA ALA A 28 -14.54 3.33 -3.31
C ALA A 28 -13.99 2.08 -4.01
N GLY A 29 -12.66 2.01 -4.18
CA GLY A 29 -11.98 0.89 -4.79
C GLY A 29 -12.31 0.63 -6.26
N SER A 30 -12.93 1.59 -6.97
CA SER A 30 -13.30 1.41 -8.37
C SER A 30 -12.12 1.35 -9.33
N TYR A 31 -10.98 1.93 -8.96
CA TYR A 31 -9.72 1.67 -9.64
C TYR A 31 -9.10 0.39 -9.07
N SER A 32 -8.62 -0.50 -9.95
CA SER A 32 -7.89 -1.68 -9.54
C SER A 32 -6.64 -1.90 -10.41
N ARG A 33 -5.56 -2.30 -9.77
CA ARG A 33 -4.31 -2.65 -10.43
C ARG A 33 -3.83 -3.99 -9.91
N ASP A 34 -3.88 -5.01 -10.76
CA ASP A 34 -3.32 -6.33 -10.45
C ASP A 34 -1.80 -6.28 -10.56
N ILE A 35 -1.10 -6.90 -9.62
CA ILE A 35 0.36 -6.92 -9.57
C ILE A 35 0.85 -8.25 -10.11
N HIS A 36 1.70 -8.20 -11.15
CA HIS A 36 2.30 -9.39 -11.77
C HIS A 36 3.78 -9.44 -11.43
N TYR A 37 4.16 -10.42 -10.63
CA TYR A 37 5.54 -10.61 -10.18
C TYR A 37 6.37 -11.34 -11.22
N THR A 38 7.61 -10.90 -11.42
CA THR A 38 8.52 -11.44 -12.43
C THR A 38 9.18 -12.72 -11.94
N GLY A 39 9.06 -13.79 -12.74
CA GLY A 39 9.80 -15.04 -12.53
C GLY A 39 9.33 -15.92 -11.39
N ALA A 40 8.18 -15.62 -10.75
CA ALA A 40 7.65 -16.44 -9.67
C ALA A 40 6.12 -16.34 -9.60
N SER A 41 5.47 -17.44 -9.27
CA SER A 41 4.03 -17.48 -8.98
C SER A 41 3.74 -17.00 -7.56
N LEU A 42 2.48 -16.64 -7.27
CA LEU A 42 2.08 -16.27 -5.90
C LEU A 42 2.36 -17.38 -4.90
N SER A 43 2.16 -18.66 -5.28
CA SER A 43 2.45 -19.78 -4.38
C SER A 43 3.95 -19.93 -4.09
N GLN A 44 4.81 -19.66 -5.08
CA GLN A 44 6.26 -19.63 -4.87
C GLN A 44 6.67 -18.48 -3.95
N LEU A 45 6.06 -17.30 -4.10
CA LEU A 45 6.32 -16.14 -3.26
C LEU A 45 5.81 -16.34 -1.83
N GLU A 46 4.67 -17.01 -1.67
CA GLU A 46 4.18 -17.44 -0.36
C GLU A 46 5.22 -18.34 0.33
N SER A 47 5.77 -19.31 -0.38
CA SER A 47 6.81 -20.20 0.15
C SER A 47 8.06 -19.41 0.53
N LEU A 48 8.46 -18.44 -0.28
CA LEU A 48 9.59 -17.55 0.02
C LEU A 48 9.37 -16.78 1.33
N THR A 49 8.19 -16.21 1.52
CA THR A 49 7.89 -15.49 2.76
C THR A 49 7.91 -16.41 3.98
N ARG A 50 7.46 -17.63 3.80
CA ARG A 50 7.40 -18.62 4.89
C ARG A 50 8.78 -19.06 5.37
N VAL A 51 9.75 -19.18 4.46
CA VAL A 51 11.12 -19.61 4.80
C VAL A 51 12.05 -18.43 5.14
N SER A 52 11.58 -17.21 5.01
CA SER A 52 12.36 -16.01 5.32
C SER A 52 12.09 -15.53 6.75
N LEU A 53 13.10 -14.95 7.40
CA LEU A 53 12.92 -14.34 8.73
C LEU A 53 12.02 -13.12 8.67
N HIS A 54 12.21 -12.28 7.65
CA HIS A 54 11.51 -11.02 7.49
C HIS A 54 11.26 -10.75 6.02
N CYS A 55 10.10 -10.15 5.71
CA CYS A 55 9.82 -9.61 4.38
C CYS A 55 9.22 -8.23 4.52
N ASP A 56 9.48 -7.38 3.55
CA ASP A 56 8.84 -6.08 3.45
C ASP A 56 8.53 -5.71 2.00
N GLN A 57 7.62 -4.77 1.86
CA GLN A 57 7.28 -4.18 0.56
C GLN A 57 6.87 -2.74 0.77
N PHE A 58 7.54 -1.81 0.09
CA PHE A 58 7.23 -0.38 0.15
C PHE A 58 5.95 -0.09 -0.63
N ILE A 59 5.07 0.73 -0.04
CA ILE A 59 3.84 1.19 -0.69
C ILE A 59 3.67 2.69 -0.46
N LYS A 60 3.25 3.42 -1.50
CA LYS A 60 3.04 4.86 -1.44
C LYS A 60 1.81 5.26 -2.25
N TYR A 61 1.01 6.14 -1.68
CA TYR A 61 -0.04 6.85 -2.39
C TYR A 61 0.19 8.35 -2.25
N GLU A 62 0.33 9.04 -3.38
CA GLU A 62 0.35 10.50 -3.46
C GLU A 62 -1.07 10.94 -3.82
N CYS A 63 -1.59 11.95 -3.13
CA CYS A 63 -3.00 12.31 -3.22
C CYS A 63 -3.17 13.83 -3.32
N ASN A 64 -4.11 14.26 -4.15
CA ASN A 64 -4.61 15.62 -4.20
C ASN A 64 -6.13 15.54 -4.11
N HIS A 65 -6.70 15.98 -2.98
CA HIS A 65 -8.14 15.94 -2.73
C HIS A 65 -8.73 14.52 -2.97
N SER A 66 -8.03 13.50 -2.51
CA SER A 66 -8.39 12.09 -2.70
C SER A 66 -8.18 11.33 -1.40
N LEU A 67 -9.26 10.76 -0.88
CA LEU A 67 -9.27 9.98 0.37
C LEU A 67 -8.59 8.62 0.17
N LEU A 68 -7.99 8.12 1.22
CA LEU A 68 -7.36 6.79 1.23
C LEU A 68 -8.09 5.83 2.16
N LEU A 69 -7.86 5.89 3.44
CA LEU A 69 -8.43 4.91 4.40
C LEU A 69 -9.70 5.40 5.10
N TRP A 70 -9.91 6.71 5.21
CA TRP A 70 -11.13 7.22 5.82
C TRP A 70 -12.32 7.06 4.83
N PRO A 71 -13.43 6.45 5.28
CA PRO A 71 -14.57 6.18 4.40
C PRO A 71 -15.44 7.41 4.11
N GLY A 72 -15.06 8.58 4.61
CA GLY A 72 -15.90 9.78 4.49
C GLY A 72 -17.10 9.73 5.42
N ASN A 73 -18.04 10.63 5.19
CA ASN A 73 -19.24 10.75 6.04
C ASN A 73 -20.20 9.56 5.91
N ASN A 74 -20.11 8.80 4.82
CA ASN A 74 -20.99 7.65 4.57
C ASN A 74 -20.61 6.41 5.38
N LYS A 75 -19.41 6.35 5.93
CA LYS A 75 -18.89 5.28 6.80
C LYS A 75 -19.05 3.85 6.24
N LYS A 76 -19.10 3.69 4.92
CA LYS A 76 -19.33 2.38 4.28
C LYS A 76 -18.05 1.58 4.06
N SER A 77 -17.04 2.20 3.45
CA SER A 77 -15.80 1.54 3.06
C SER A 77 -14.71 2.58 2.88
N SER A 78 -13.47 2.23 3.18
CA SER A 78 -12.32 3.05 2.78
C SER A 78 -12.34 3.24 1.26
N PHE A 79 -11.82 4.36 0.77
CA PHE A 79 -11.75 4.62 -0.68
C PHE A 79 -10.64 3.82 -1.34
N GLY A 80 -9.52 3.60 -0.64
CA GLY A 80 -8.42 2.78 -1.12
C GLY A 80 -8.04 1.70 -0.14
N TRP A 81 -7.35 0.67 -0.64
CA TRP A 81 -6.76 -0.40 0.15
C TRP A 81 -5.78 -1.20 -0.70
N TRP A 82 -4.98 -2.02 -0.08
CA TRP A 82 -4.23 -3.04 -0.78
C TRP A 82 -4.84 -4.41 -0.49
N VAL A 83 -4.58 -5.36 -1.39
CA VAL A 83 -5.11 -6.71 -1.30
C VAL A 83 -3.94 -7.66 -1.03
N SER A 84 -4.08 -8.50 0.00
CA SER A 84 -3.07 -9.49 0.36
C SER A 84 -2.98 -10.60 -0.68
N ARG A 85 -1.96 -11.43 -0.58
CA ARG A 85 -1.83 -12.62 -1.43
C ARG A 85 -3.02 -13.58 -1.35
N ASP A 86 -3.74 -13.57 -0.23
CA ASP A 86 -4.91 -14.42 0.02
C ASP A 86 -6.24 -13.73 -0.30
N ASP A 87 -6.21 -12.63 -1.04
CA ASP A 87 -7.38 -11.83 -1.42
C ASP A 87 -8.04 -11.07 -0.27
N ASP A 88 -7.36 -10.89 0.87
CA ASP A 88 -7.88 -10.10 1.97
C ASP A 88 -7.78 -8.60 1.67
N LYS A 89 -8.85 -7.87 1.94
CA LYS A 89 -8.87 -6.41 1.89
C LYS A 89 -8.11 -5.87 3.11
N MET A 90 -6.99 -5.22 2.86
CA MET A 90 -6.12 -4.69 3.91
C MET A 90 -6.37 -3.18 4.07
N THR A 91 -6.79 -2.77 5.24
CA THR A 91 -7.21 -1.39 5.54
C THR A 91 -6.24 -0.66 6.47
N TYR A 92 -4.98 -1.00 6.42
CA TYR A 92 -3.87 -0.20 6.94
C TYR A 92 -2.84 -0.01 5.81
N TRP A 93 -1.97 0.96 5.97
CA TRP A 93 -1.02 1.35 4.92
C TRP A 93 0.43 1.13 5.37
N GLY A 94 1.39 1.37 4.49
CA GLY A 94 2.81 1.21 4.80
C GLY A 94 3.25 2.02 6.02
N GLY A 95 4.04 1.39 6.89
CA GLY A 95 4.49 1.99 8.16
C GLY A 95 3.48 1.84 9.30
N ALA A 96 2.32 1.24 9.06
CA ALA A 96 1.31 0.99 10.07
C ALA A 96 1.03 -0.50 10.22
N THR A 97 0.43 -0.87 11.36
CA THR A 97 0.01 -2.24 11.69
C THR A 97 -1.45 -2.28 12.16
N GLU A 98 -2.09 -1.13 12.31
CA GLU A 98 -3.45 -1.01 12.80
C GLU A 98 -4.40 -0.54 11.69
N ASN A 99 -5.60 -1.13 11.63
CA ASN A 99 -6.63 -0.75 10.67
C ASN A 99 -6.95 0.75 10.72
N GLY A 100 -7.15 1.35 9.55
CA GLY A 100 -7.49 2.76 9.42
C GLY A 100 -6.30 3.71 9.54
N LYS A 101 -5.07 3.18 9.67
CA LYS A 101 -3.88 4.00 9.90
C LYS A 101 -2.84 3.85 8.80
N CYS A 102 -2.21 4.98 8.48
CA CYS A 102 -0.94 5.10 7.78
C CYS A 102 0.18 5.34 8.81
N ALA A 103 1.40 5.47 8.38
CA ALA A 103 2.54 5.72 9.27
C ALA A 103 2.30 6.92 10.21
N CYS A 104 1.76 8.02 9.65
CA CYS A 104 1.46 9.21 10.46
C CYS A 104 0.40 8.95 11.54
N GLY A 105 -0.54 8.02 11.30
CA GLY A 105 -1.55 7.63 12.28
C GLY A 105 -0.94 6.90 13.47
N MET A 106 0.09 6.08 13.23
CA MET A 106 0.84 5.41 14.30
C MET A 106 1.64 6.41 15.14
N ASN A 107 2.21 7.43 14.49
CA ASN A 107 3.07 8.45 15.12
C ASN A 107 2.28 9.67 15.62
N LYS A 108 0.99 9.76 15.31
CA LYS A 108 0.12 10.92 15.62
C LYS A 108 0.63 12.22 14.99
N THR A 109 1.08 12.12 13.73
CA THR A 109 1.68 13.25 12.98
C THR A 109 0.92 13.57 11.69
N CYS A 110 -0.28 13.02 11.50
CA CYS A 110 -1.06 13.25 10.28
C CYS A 110 -1.45 14.72 10.11
N ALA A 111 -1.56 15.16 8.87
CA ALA A 111 -1.94 16.52 8.50
C ALA A 111 -3.26 16.96 9.15
N ASN A 112 -4.24 16.06 9.26
CA ASN A 112 -5.42 16.24 10.09
C ASN A 112 -5.30 15.30 11.29
N PRO A 113 -5.16 15.82 12.54
CA PRO A 113 -4.97 14.97 13.72
C PRO A 113 -6.15 14.07 14.04
N ASN A 114 -7.32 14.33 13.46
CA ASN A 114 -8.52 13.50 13.61
C ASN A 114 -8.62 12.38 12.59
N ARG A 115 -7.60 12.20 11.74
CA ARG A 115 -7.54 11.17 10.71
C ARG A 115 -6.31 10.30 10.90
N GLY A 116 -6.33 9.13 10.29
CA GLY A 116 -5.23 8.17 10.37
C GLY A 116 -4.21 8.26 9.24
N CYS A 117 -4.46 9.07 8.22
CA CYS A 117 -3.58 9.24 7.05
C CYS A 117 -3.50 10.70 6.64
N ASN A 118 -2.37 11.10 6.04
CA ASN A 118 -2.21 12.45 5.49
C ASN A 118 -3.22 12.73 4.38
N CYS A 119 -3.44 11.76 3.48
CA CYS A 119 -4.40 11.87 2.40
C CYS A 119 -5.83 12.13 2.88
N ASP A 120 -6.15 11.66 4.07
CA ASP A 120 -7.50 11.76 4.63
C ASP A 120 -7.83 13.14 5.20
N LYS A 121 -6.91 14.10 5.12
CA LYS A 121 -7.25 15.52 5.26
C LYS A 121 -8.16 15.98 4.14
N ASN A 122 -8.05 15.37 2.97
CA ASN A 122 -8.93 15.57 1.81
C ASN A 122 -9.02 17.04 1.38
N ASP A 123 -7.88 17.71 1.31
CA ASP A 123 -7.78 19.08 0.84
C ASP A 123 -7.11 19.15 -0.54
N LYS A 124 -7.15 20.32 -1.16
CA LYS A 124 -6.60 20.56 -2.50
C LYS A 124 -5.10 20.81 -2.47
N GLU A 125 -4.37 20.02 -1.69
CA GLU A 125 -2.92 20.03 -1.62
C GLU A 125 -2.37 18.63 -1.87
N TRP A 126 -1.20 18.56 -2.48
CA TRP A 126 -0.51 17.30 -2.63
C TRP A 126 0.00 16.82 -1.28
N ARG A 127 -0.39 15.61 -0.94
CA ARG A 127 0.06 14.89 0.25
C ARG A 127 0.46 13.49 -0.12
N GLU A 128 1.09 12.79 0.79
CA GLU A 128 1.44 11.38 0.57
C GLU A 128 1.38 10.57 1.85
N ASP A 129 1.12 9.29 1.70
CA ASP A 129 1.25 8.29 2.73
C ASP A 129 2.10 7.14 2.18
N SER A 130 3.19 6.83 2.86
CA SER A 130 4.14 5.81 2.43
C SER A 130 4.79 5.12 3.61
N GLY A 131 5.30 3.93 3.34
CA GLY A 131 6.06 3.15 4.30
C GLY A 131 6.17 1.69 3.89
N LEU A 132 6.74 0.89 4.77
CA LEU A 132 6.90 -0.55 4.54
C LEU A 132 5.70 -1.33 5.09
N LEU A 133 5.19 -2.24 4.28
CA LEU A 133 4.33 -3.33 4.72
C LEU A 133 5.24 -4.46 5.19
N THR A 134 5.04 -4.98 6.39
CA THR A 134 5.98 -5.90 7.03
C THR A 134 5.36 -7.22 7.50
N ASP A 135 4.08 -7.41 7.31
CA ASP A 135 3.42 -8.68 7.64
C ASP A 135 3.68 -9.71 6.53
N LYS A 136 4.69 -10.53 6.70
CA LYS A 136 5.06 -11.54 5.70
C LYS A 136 3.98 -12.61 5.49
N THR A 137 2.99 -12.72 6.40
CA THR A 137 1.87 -13.65 6.22
C THR A 137 0.82 -13.13 5.24
N LYS A 138 0.91 -11.84 4.89
CA LYS A 138 0.00 -11.15 3.96
C LYS A 138 0.68 -10.76 2.64
N LEU A 139 2.00 -10.65 2.63
CA LEU A 139 2.79 -10.29 1.46
C LEU A 139 2.98 -11.48 0.51
N PRO A 140 3.19 -11.22 -0.79
CA PRO A 140 3.26 -9.92 -1.44
C PRO A 140 1.88 -9.30 -1.70
N VAL A 141 1.88 -7.98 -1.95
CA VAL A 141 0.69 -7.27 -2.40
C VAL A 141 0.21 -7.85 -3.72
N LYS A 142 -1.06 -8.24 -3.79
CA LYS A 142 -1.64 -8.85 -4.99
C LYS A 142 -2.34 -7.84 -5.88
N GLN A 143 -2.96 -6.81 -5.29
CA GLN A 143 -3.73 -5.81 -6.01
C GLN A 143 -3.76 -4.50 -5.22
N LEU A 144 -3.86 -3.38 -5.94
CA LEU A 144 -4.12 -2.05 -5.38
C LEU A 144 -5.52 -1.59 -5.78
N ARG A 145 -6.22 -0.95 -4.85
CA ARG A 145 -7.55 -0.39 -5.08
C ARG A 145 -7.58 1.06 -4.60
N PHE A 146 -8.18 1.94 -5.41
CA PHE A 146 -8.35 3.35 -5.06
C PHE A 146 -9.69 3.89 -5.56
N GLY A 147 -10.13 5.00 -4.99
CA GLY A 147 -11.30 5.75 -5.40
C GLY A 147 -11.14 7.23 -5.08
N ASP A 148 -12.22 7.97 -5.06
CA ASP A 148 -12.25 9.41 -4.79
C ASP A 148 -11.32 10.22 -5.71
N THR A 149 -11.25 9.82 -6.98
CA THR A 149 -10.48 10.51 -8.03
C THR A 149 -11.37 10.87 -9.23
N GLY A 150 -12.69 10.95 -9.05
CA GLY A 150 -13.64 11.24 -10.12
C GLY A 150 -14.02 12.70 -10.24
N GLY A 151 -13.84 13.50 -9.21
CA GLY A 151 -14.17 14.92 -9.21
C GLY A 151 -13.08 15.79 -9.84
N THR A 152 -13.42 17.06 -10.11
CA THR A 152 -12.48 18.02 -10.65
C THR A 152 -11.33 18.26 -9.67
N GLY A 153 -10.08 18.06 -10.14
CA GLY A 153 -8.88 18.24 -9.33
C GLY A 153 -8.55 17.06 -8.42
N GLU A 154 -9.43 16.08 -8.30
CA GLU A 154 -9.17 14.86 -7.53
C GLU A 154 -8.29 13.91 -8.34
N GLN A 155 -7.17 13.52 -7.76
CA GLN A 155 -6.23 12.59 -8.41
C GLN A 155 -5.22 12.03 -7.41
N GLY A 156 -4.57 10.95 -7.80
CA GLY A 156 -3.49 10.37 -7.03
C GLY A 156 -2.47 9.65 -7.90
N TYR A 157 -1.39 9.19 -7.26
CA TYR A 157 -0.37 8.34 -7.88
C TYR A 157 0.00 7.24 -6.92
N HIS A 158 0.04 6.01 -7.40
CA HIS A 158 0.54 4.90 -6.60
C HIS A 158 1.95 4.49 -7.03
N THR A 159 2.72 4.03 -6.05
CA THR A 159 4.04 3.44 -6.23
C THR A 159 4.14 2.23 -5.30
N LEU A 160 4.50 1.08 -5.85
CA LEU A 160 4.69 -0.14 -5.08
C LEU A 160 6.12 -0.64 -5.29
N GLY A 161 6.85 -0.81 -4.20
CA GLY A 161 8.23 -1.32 -4.26
C GLY A 161 8.28 -2.82 -4.50
N LYS A 162 9.50 -3.32 -4.70
CA LYS A 162 9.75 -4.76 -4.86
C LYS A 162 9.48 -5.50 -3.55
N LEU A 163 9.07 -6.76 -3.66
CA LEU A 163 9.07 -7.64 -2.50
C LEU A 163 10.50 -7.94 -2.11
N LYS A 164 10.85 -7.74 -0.84
CA LYS A 164 12.17 -8.06 -0.29
C LYS A 164 12.00 -9.00 0.88
N CYS A 165 12.73 -10.11 0.85
CA CYS A 165 12.73 -11.09 1.92
C CYS A 165 14.16 -11.33 2.40
N TYR A 166 14.34 -11.43 3.72
CA TYR A 166 15.65 -11.40 4.39
C TYR A 166 15.82 -12.64 5.24
N GLY A 167 16.98 -13.24 5.13
CA GLY A 167 17.42 -14.33 6.00
C GLY A 167 16.66 -15.63 5.78
N ILE A 168 16.95 -16.59 6.65
CA ILE A 168 16.31 -17.89 6.67
C ILE A 168 15.66 -18.06 8.03
N ALA A 169 14.35 -18.41 8.03
CA ALA A 169 13.59 -18.62 9.26
C ALA A 169 13.98 -19.94 9.97
#